data_620af551ae01b44898439dc2f34b28f5
#
_entry.id   620af551ae01b44898439dc2f34b28f5
#
_cell.length_a   1.000
_cell.length_b   1.000
_cell.length_c   1.000
_cell.angle_alpha   90.00
_cell.angle_beta   90.00
_cell.angle_gamma   90.00
#
_symmetry.space_group_name_H-M   'P 1'
#
loop_
_entity.id
_entity.type
_entity.pdbx_description
1 polymer ?
#
loop_
_entity_poly.entity_id
_entity_poly.type
_entity_poly.pdbx_seq_one_letter_code
_entity_poly.pdbx_strand_id
1 'polypeptide(L)'
;MQVPPPFLMLPNQLTIGRIVAIPVICLLVVIDWDWLRWLALLLYIAAAITDWLDGFLARRMHLNSALGKMLDPIADKLLVGALLVTLAWTHDLNGWDLIPAIAILMREIFIPGLREYLGGRAIDVPVTRLAKWKTTVQLVALALVMAAPMLLGLAFISHVALWLAAILTVWTGWEYLRSTWPHLAGPEL
;
A
#
# COMPACT_ATOMS: atom_id res chain seq x y z
N MET A 1 33.39 -5.13 -13.95
CA MET A 1 32.48 -4.01 -13.61
C MET A 1 32.11 -4.18 -12.13
N GLN A 2 32.43 -3.21 -11.29
CA GLN A 2 32.02 -3.25 -9.87
C GLN A 2 30.52 -3.03 -9.78
N VAL A 3 29.80 -3.95 -9.14
CA VAL A 3 28.37 -3.78 -8.85
C VAL A 3 28.24 -2.59 -7.90
N PRO A 4 27.44 -1.55 -8.24
CA PRO A 4 27.28 -0.40 -7.35
C PRO A 4 26.71 -0.84 -6.00
N PRO A 5 27.05 -0.16 -4.91
CA PRO A 5 26.51 -0.48 -3.60
C PRO A 5 24.97 -0.45 -3.63
N PRO A 6 24.28 -1.32 -2.88
CA PRO A 6 22.84 -1.53 -3.00
C PRO A 6 21.99 -0.26 -2.90
N PHE A 7 22.39 0.72 -2.08
CA PHE A 7 21.68 1.99 -1.92
C PHE A 7 21.83 2.95 -3.13
N LEU A 8 22.82 2.72 -4.02
CA LEU A 8 22.99 3.49 -5.26
C LEU A 8 22.27 2.89 -6.46
N MET A 9 21.66 1.72 -6.32
CA MET A 9 20.85 1.14 -7.39
C MET A 9 19.56 1.95 -7.56
N LEU A 10 19.24 2.32 -8.81
CA LEU A 10 18.09 3.17 -9.14
C LEU A 10 16.77 2.70 -8.51
N PRO A 11 16.39 1.39 -8.55
CA PRO A 11 15.17 0.93 -7.89
C PRO A 11 15.16 1.20 -6.38
N ASN A 12 16.27 0.96 -5.70
CA ASN A 12 16.35 1.19 -4.25
C ASN A 12 16.26 2.68 -3.88
N GLN A 13 16.81 3.56 -4.71
CA GLN A 13 16.69 5.01 -4.52
C GLN A 13 15.24 5.48 -4.65
N LEU A 14 14.48 4.92 -5.61
CA LEU A 14 13.06 5.22 -5.77
C LEU A 14 12.25 4.77 -4.55
N THR A 15 12.51 3.56 -4.03
CA THR A 15 11.85 3.05 -2.81
C THR A 15 12.19 3.90 -1.58
N ILE A 16 13.49 4.27 -1.39
CA ILE A 16 13.90 5.15 -0.29
C ILE A 16 13.25 6.53 -0.45
N GLY A 17 13.25 7.09 -1.65
CA GLY A 17 12.60 8.37 -1.96
C GLY A 17 11.11 8.35 -1.61
N ARG A 18 10.42 7.23 -1.90
CA ARG A 18 9.01 7.03 -1.51
C ARG A 18 8.86 7.03 0.01
N ILE A 19 9.67 6.29 0.74
CA ILE A 19 9.62 6.26 2.22
C ILE A 19 9.79 7.67 2.80
N VAL A 20 10.71 8.46 2.26
CA VAL A 20 10.93 9.86 2.68
C VAL A 20 9.76 10.77 2.27
N ALA A 21 9.12 10.50 1.13
CA ALA A 21 7.97 11.27 0.68
C ALA A 21 6.71 11.04 1.54
N ILE A 22 6.55 9.88 2.18
CA ILE A 22 5.36 9.56 3.00
C ILE A 22 5.11 10.60 4.10
N PRO A 23 6.06 10.91 5.00
CA PRO A 23 5.83 11.93 6.03
C PRO A 23 5.58 13.33 5.44
N VAL A 24 6.19 13.64 4.30
CA VAL A 24 5.95 14.92 3.60
C VAL A 24 4.50 14.98 3.11
N ILE A 25 4.01 13.93 2.44
CA ILE A 25 2.61 13.84 1.98
C ILE A 25 1.66 13.99 3.16
N CYS A 26 1.89 13.27 4.26
CA CYS A 26 1.07 13.36 5.45
C CYS A 26 1.03 14.77 6.04
N LEU A 27 2.19 15.44 6.15
CA LEU A 27 2.28 16.82 6.64
C LEU A 27 1.50 17.79 5.75
N LEU A 28 1.61 17.68 4.42
CA LEU A 28 0.88 18.53 3.47
C LEU A 28 -0.63 18.36 3.61
N VAL A 29 -1.11 17.13 3.86
CA VAL A 29 -2.54 16.86 4.12
C VAL A 29 -2.98 17.49 5.44
N VAL A 30 -2.17 17.38 6.51
CA VAL A 30 -2.49 17.91 7.84
C VAL A 30 -2.55 19.44 7.86
N ILE A 31 -1.71 20.13 7.08
CA ILE A 31 -1.71 21.62 7.00
C ILE A 31 -3.01 22.14 6.38
N ASP A 32 -3.67 21.35 5.56
CA ASP A 32 -5.04 21.55 5.05
C ASP A 32 -5.26 22.85 4.23
N TRP A 33 -4.25 23.35 3.55
CA TRP A 33 -4.41 24.41 2.56
C TRP A 33 -4.68 23.80 1.17
N ASP A 34 -5.61 24.35 0.41
CA ASP A 34 -6.06 23.79 -0.87
C ASP A 34 -4.92 23.43 -1.82
N TRP A 35 -3.95 24.35 -2.01
CA TRP A 35 -2.82 24.09 -2.91
C TRP A 35 -1.85 23.03 -2.37
N LEU A 36 -1.71 22.90 -1.04
CA LEU A 36 -0.89 21.85 -0.40
C LEU A 36 -1.56 20.50 -0.51
N ARG A 37 -2.88 20.43 -0.43
CA ARG A 37 -3.63 19.20 -0.70
C ARG A 37 -3.46 18.72 -2.14
N TRP A 38 -3.50 19.63 -3.13
CA TRP A 38 -3.17 19.29 -4.51
C TRP A 38 -1.75 18.77 -4.65
N LEU A 39 -0.78 19.40 -4.00
CA LEU A 39 0.61 18.96 -4.01
C LEU A 39 0.75 17.57 -3.34
N ALA A 40 0.09 17.35 -2.21
CA ALA A 40 0.06 16.05 -1.53
C ALA A 40 -0.50 14.95 -2.44
N LEU A 41 -1.62 15.21 -3.13
CA LEU A 41 -2.23 14.28 -4.07
C LEU A 41 -1.29 13.96 -5.24
N LEU A 42 -0.63 14.97 -5.82
CA LEU A 42 0.34 14.77 -6.89
C LEU A 42 1.54 13.93 -6.44
N LEU A 43 2.09 14.21 -5.25
CA LEU A 43 3.18 13.42 -4.67
C LEU A 43 2.74 11.98 -4.38
N TYR A 44 1.53 11.79 -3.89
CA TYR A 44 0.96 10.46 -3.67
C TYR A 44 0.83 9.68 -4.98
N ILE A 45 0.28 10.28 -6.03
CA ILE A 45 0.15 9.66 -7.35
C ILE A 45 1.54 9.34 -7.93
N ALA A 46 2.51 10.26 -7.78
CA ALA A 46 3.89 10.03 -8.20
C ALA A 46 4.51 8.86 -7.43
N ALA A 47 4.30 8.77 -6.11
CA ALA A 47 4.78 7.66 -5.29
C ALA A 47 4.16 6.31 -5.74
N ALA A 48 2.87 6.27 -6.06
CA ALA A 48 2.19 5.07 -6.55
C ALA A 48 2.68 4.64 -7.95
N ILE A 49 2.95 5.61 -8.84
CA ILE A 49 3.49 5.33 -10.18
C ILE A 49 4.94 4.84 -10.09
N THR A 50 5.76 5.46 -9.24
CA THR A 50 7.16 5.05 -9.06
C THR A 50 7.27 3.64 -8.50
N ASP A 51 6.35 3.22 -7.63
CA ASP A 51 6.28 1.84 -7.14
C ASP A 51 6.07 0.82 -8.27
N TRP A 52 5.14 1.12 -9.17
CA TRP A 52 4.93 0.26 -10.33
C TRP A 52 6.16 0.26 -11.26
N LEU A 53 6.82 1.41 -11.41
CA LEU A 53 7.96 1.59 -12.29
C LEU A 53 9.22 0.89 -11.77
N ASP A 54 9.53 1.01 -10.47
CA ASP A 54 10.72 0.37 -9.87
C ASP A 54 10.59 -1.16 -9.91
N GLY A 55 9.40 -1.71 -9.61
CA GLY A 55 9.13 -3.13 -9.79
C GLY A 55 9.26 -3.60 -11.24
N PHE A 56 8.89 -2.78 -12.23
CA PHE A 56 9.08 -3.07 -13.65
C PHE A 56 10.57 -3.04 -14.03
N LEU A 57 11.30 -1.98 -13.63
CA LEU A 57 12.73 -1.82 -13.92
C LEU A 57 13.57 -2.92 -13.26
N ALA A 58 13.31 -3.23 -11.99
CA ALA A 58 14.04 -4.28 -11.26
C ALA A 58 13.96 -5.63 -11.97
N ARG A 59 12.75 -6.00 -12.45
CA ARG A 59 12.55 -7.23 -13.24
C ARG A 59 13.28 -7.21 -14.58
N ARG A 60 13.25 -6.08 -15.28
CA ARG A 60 13.83 -5.95 -16.64
C ARG A 60 15.35 -5.87 -16.61
N MET A 61 15.92 -5.25 -15.60
CA MET A 61 17.36 -5.04 -15.45
C MET A 61 18.06 -6.12 -14.61
N HIS A 62 17.33 -7.10 -14.10
CA HIS A 62 17.84 -8.14 -13.16
C HIS A 62 18.59 -7.55 -11.95
N LEU A 63 18.24 -6.34 -11.53
CA LEU A 63 18.83 -5.62 -10.40
C LEU A 63 18.09 -5.93 -9.09
N ASN A 64 18.03 -7.21 -8.73
CA ASN A 64 17.43 -7.64 -7.47
C ASN A 64 18.44 -7.51 -6.33
N SER A 65 18.33 -6.46 -5.52
CA SER A 65 19.10 -6.33 -4.28
C SER A 65 18.33 -6.89 -3.08
N ALA A 66 19.05 -7.40 -2.08
CA ALA A 66 18.43 -7.83 -0.82
C ALA A 66 17.73 -6.65 -0.11
N LEU A 67 18.32 -5.46 -0.20
CA LEU A 67 17.75 -4.23 0.37
C LEU A 67 16.41 -3.85 -0.29
N GLY A 68 16.32 -3.87 -1.63
CA GLY A 68 15.07 -3.59 -2.35
C GLY A 68 13.98 -4.59 -2.00
N LYS A 69 14.28 -5.88 -2.01
CA LYS A 69 13.32 -6.94 -1.62
C LYS A 69 12.73 -6.76 -0.22
N MET A 70 13.51 -6.16 0.70
CA MET A 70 13.05 -5.86 2.05
C MET A 70 12.26 -4.53 2.10
N LEU A 71 12.74 -3.48 1.43
CA LEU A 71 12.16 -2.15 1.54
C LEU A 71 10.85 -1.99 0.76
N ASP A 72 10.69 -2.62 -0.41
CA ASP A 72 9.49 -2.48 -1.24
C ASP A 72 8.20 -2.87 -0.50
N PRO A 73 8.09 -4.06 0.14
CA PRO A 73 6.89 -4.41 0.89
C PRO A 73 6.63 -3.51 2.09
N ILE A 74 7.68 -2.90 2.66
CA ILE A 74 7.57 -1.98 3.79
C ILE A 74 7.03 -0.63 3.32
N ALA A 75 7.60 -0.07 2.24
CA ALA A 75 7.21 1.22 1.69
C ALA A 75 5.73 1.26 1.31
N ASP A 76 5.22 0.21 0.65
CA ASP A 76 3.81 0.10 0.27
C ASP A 76 2.87 0.19 1.46
N LYS A 77 3.16 -0.56 2.51
CA LYS A 77 2.32 -0.60 3.70
C LYS A 77 2.40 0.68 4.51
N LEU A 78 3.60 1.28 4.59
CA LEU A 78 3.80 2.57 5.24
C LEU A 78 3.00 3.66 4.54
N LEU A 79 2.99 3.71 3.20
CA LEU A 79 2.21 4.69 2.44
C LEU A 79 0.72 4.59 2.75
N VAL A 80 0.16 3.39 2.64
CA VAL A 80 -1.27 3.16 2.89
C VAL A 80 -1.61 3.41 4.36
N GLY A 81 -0.85 2.85 5.29
CA GLY A 81 -1.11 2.97 6.71
C GLY A 81 -1.00 4.40 7.22
N ALA A 82 0.07 5.12 6.85
CA ALA A 82 0.27 6.51 7.24
C ALA A 82 -0.84 7.41 6.69
N LEU A 83 -1.24 7.21 5.41
CA LEU A 83 -2.35 7.96 4.82
C LEU A 83 -3.68 7.69 5.50
N LEU A 84 -4.05 6.44 5.77
CA LEU A 84 -5.30 6.13 6.46
C LEU A 84 -5.38 6.80 7.82
N VAL A 85 -4.27 6.79 8.58
CA VAL A 85 -4.20 7.48 9.89
C VAL A 85 -4.30 9.00 9.72
N THR A 86 -3.60 9.56 8.73
CA THR A 86 -3.64 11.01 8.46
C THR A 86 -5.03 11.47 8.04
N LEU A 87 -5.69 10.75 7.11
CA LEU A 87 -7.03 11.07 6.63
C LEU A 87 -8.11 10.89 7.73
N ALA A 88 -7.89 9.98 8.69
CA ALA A 88 -8.73 9.86 9.87
C ALA A 88 -8.52 11.05 10.83
N TRP A 89 -7.28 11.51 11.00
CA TRP A 89 -6.95 12.68 11.81
C TRP A 89 -7.54 13.98 11.23
N THR A 90 -7.47 14.17 9.93
CA THR A 90 -8.01 15.36 9.24
C THR A 90 -9.53 15.32 9.04
N HIS A 91 -10.20 14.26 9.54
CA HIS A 91 -11.64 14.01 9.36
C HIS A 91 -12.10 13.85 7.90
N ASP A 92 -11.18 13.59 6.98
CA ASP A 92 -11.53 13.19 5.62
C ASP A 92 -12.13 11.78 5.60
N LEU A 93 -11.75 10.94 6.60
CA LEU A 93 -12.40 9.67 6.95
C LEU A 93 -13.09 9.84 8.29
N ASN A 94 -14.40 9.84 8.30
CA ASN A 94 -15.18 9.98 9.52
C ASN A 94 -16.37 9.03 9.56
N GLY A 95 -16.94 8.85 10.77
CA GLY A 95 -18.12 8.00 10.95
C GLY A 95 -17.93 6.60 10.38
N TRP A 96 -18.75 6.24 9.41
CA TRP A 96 -18.78 4.90 8.82
C TRP A 96 -17.55 4.59 7.95
N ASP A 97 -16.79 5.58 7.48
CA ASP A 97 -15.56 5.38 6.68
C ASP A 97 -14.41 4.81 7.47
N LEU A 98 -14.43 4.94 8.78
CA LEU A 98 -13.43 4.33 9.66
C LEU A 98 -13.48 2.80 9.61
N ILE A 99 -14.64 2.21 9.35
CA ILE A 99 -14.80 0.75 9.26
C ILE A 99 -13.97 0.19 8.08
N PRO A 100 -14.18 0.63 6.83
CA PRO A 100 -13.38 0.17 5.71
C PRO A 100 -11.89 0.52 5.86
N ALA A 101 -11.56 1.69 6.44
CA ALA A 101 -10.18 2.09 6.68
C ALA A 101 -9.45 1.14 7.64
N ILE A 102 -10.09 0.79 8.76
CA ILE A 102 -9.56 -0.18 9.74
C ILE A 102 -9.43 -1.56 9.10
N ALA A 103 -10.43 -2.03 8.35
CA ALA A 103 -10.39 -3.33 7.68
C ALA A 103 -9.21 -3.42 6.69
N ILE A 104 -8.97 -2.36 5.91
CA ILE A 104 -7.82 -2.27 5.01
C ILE A 104 -6.53 -2.34 5.83
N LEU A 105 -6.38 -1.51 6.86
CA LEU A 105 -5.15 -1.44 7.67
C LEU A 105 -4.84 -2.78 8.35
N MET A 106 -5.83 -3.41 8.97
CA MET A 106 -5.67 -4.71 9.60
C MET A 106 -5.18 -5.76 8.62
N ARG A 107 -5.78 -5.81 7.43
CA ARG A 107 -5.38 -6.77 6.41
C ARG A 107 -3.97 -6.48 5.86
N GLU A 108 -3.61 -5.20 5.68
CA GLU A 108 -2.28 -4.81 5.20
C GLU A 108 -1.16 -5.22 6.18
N ILE A 109 -1.46 -5.36 7.46
CA ILE A 109 -0.52 -5.85 8.47
C ILE A 109 -0.58 -7.38 8.55
N PHE A 110 -1.79 -7.95 8.65
CA PHE A 110 -1.99 -9.37 8.95
C PHE A 110 -1.50 -10.30 7.83
N ILE A 111 -1.91 -10.05 6.58
CA ILE A 111 -1.59 -10.97 5.47
C ILE A 111 -0.09 -11.01 5.15
N PRO A 112 0.65 -9.90 5.12
CA PRO A 112 2.09 -9.96 4.94
C PRO A 112 2.84 -10.62 6.09
N GLY A 113 2.41 -10.37 7.34
CA GLY A 113 2.97 -11.07 8.50
C GLY A 113 2.79 -12.59 8.39
N LEU A 114 1.59 -13.03 7.99
CA LEU A 114 1.32 -14.44 7.74
C LEU A 114 2.17 -15.01 6.59
N ARG A 115 2.36 -14.24 5.52
CA ARG A 115 3.21 -14.64 4.40
C ARG A 115 4.67 -14.79 4.81
N GLU A 116 5.19 -13.87 5.61
CA GLU A 116 6.56 -13.90 6.10
C GLU A 116 6.78 -15.13 7.01
N TYR A 117 5.84 -15.42 7.89
CA TYR A 117 5.87 -16.60 8.74
C TYR A 117 5.90 -17.91 7.93
N LEU A 118 5.06 -18.03 6.90
CA LEU A 118 5.02 -19.21 6.02
C LEU A 118 6.26 -19.29 5.12
N GLY A 119 6.75 -18.16 4.62
CA GLY A 119 7.98 -18.09 3.83
C GLY A 119 9.21 -18.57 4.60
N GLY A 120 9.30 -18.28 5.91
CA GLY A 120 10.32 -18.82 6.80
C GLY A 120 10.29 -20.37 6.92
N ARG A 121 9.15 -20.99 6.61
CA ARG A 121 8.94 -22.46 6.58
C ARG A 121 9.00 -23.04 5.15
N ALA A 122 9.49 -22.28 4.17
CA ALA A 122 9.56 -22.65 2.76
C ALA A 122 8.20 -23.01 2.13
N ILE A 123 7.09 -22.49 2.68
CA ILE A 123 5.74 -22.66 2.16
C ILE A 123 5.42 -21.43 1.30
N ASP A 124 5.38 -21.61 -0.03
CA ASP A 124 4.99 -20.55 -0.97
C ASP A 124 3.55 -20.73 -1.42
N VAL A 125 2.70 -19.77 -1.08
CA VAL A 125 1.30 -19.75 -1.49
C VAL A 125 1.12 -18.70 -2.60
N PRO A 126 0.73 -19.12 -3.81
CA PRO A 126 0.62 -18.22 -4.95
C PRO A 126 -0.45 -17.14 -4.73
N VAL A 127 -0.14 -15.94 -5.20
CA VAL A 127 -1.03 -14.78 -5.10
C VAL A 127 -2.04 -14.81 -6.24
N THR A 128 -3.33 -14.69 -5.92
CA THR A 128 -4.40 -14.64 -6.92
C THR A 128 -4.33 -13.36 -7.78
N ARG A 129 -4.91 -13.40 -8.99
CA ARG A 129 -5.02 -12.20 -9.85
C ARG A 129 -5.82 -11.08 -9.18
N LEU A 130 -6.82 -11.43 -8.40
CA LEU A 130 -7.63 -10.48 -7.61
C LEU A 130 -6.80 -9.70 -6.60
N ALA A 131 -5.78 -10.32 -6.00
CA ALA A 131 -4.89 -9.66 -5.06
C ALA A 131 -4.03 -8.54 -5.71
N LYS A 132 -3.82 -8.58 -7.04
CA LYS A 132 -3.16 -7.50 -7.78
C LYS A 132 -4.10 -6.32 -8.00
N TRP A 133 -5.35 -6.59 -8.41
CA TRP A 133 -6.37 -5.57 -8.61
C TRP A 133 -6.74 -4.85 -7.32
N LYS A 134 -6.78 -5.57 -6.19
CA LYS A 134 -7.02 -5.01 -4.86
C LYS A 134 -6.13 -3.80 -4.58
N THR A 135 -4.82 -3.91 -4.82
CA THR A 135 -3.86 -2.83 -4.54
C THR A 135 -4.15 -1.60 -5.40
N THR A 136 -4.42 -1.79 -6.68
CA THR A 136 -4.78 -0.68 -7.57
C THR A 136 -6.07 0.02 -7.12
N VAL A 137 -7.12 -0.75 -6.82
CA VAL A 137 -8.40 -0.20 -6.34
C VAL A 137 -8.21 0.56 -5.03
N GLN A 138 -7.41 0.05 -4.12
CA GLN A 138 -7.09 0.68 -2.84
C GLN A 138 -6.33 2.00 -3.02
N LEU A 139 -5.31 2.03 -3.91
CA LEU A 139 -4.57 3.27 -4.21
C LEU A 139 -5.47 4.32 -4.86
N VAL A 140 -6.34 3.92 -5.78
CA VAL A 140 -7.32 4.83 -6.40
C VAL A 140 -8.32 5.34 -5.36
N ALA A 141 -8.83 4.49 -4.48
CA ALA A 141 -9.75 4.90 -3.42
C ALA A 141 -9.14 5.96 -2.49
N LEU A 142 -7.88 5.77 -2.07
CA LEU A 142 -7.17 6.75 -1.25
C LEU A 142 -6.95 8.07 -1.98
N ALA A 143 -6.59 8.04 -3.28
CA ALA A 143 -6.49 9.26 -4.09
C ALA A 143 -7.82 10.01 -4.16
N LEU A 144 -8.93 9.30 -4.32
CA LEU A 144 -10.27 9.88 -4.34
C LEU A 144 -10.66 10.49 -2.98
N VAL A 145 -10.32 9.83 -1.87
CA VAL A 145 -10.54 10.40 -0.52
C VAL A 145 -9.72 11.66 -0.33
N MET A 146 -8.45 11.69 -0.73
CA MET A 146 -7.60 12.89 -0.67
C MET A 146 -8.16 14.04 -1.54
N ALA A 147 -8.74 13.73 -2.69
CA ALA A 147 -9.29 14.71 -3.63
C ALA A 147 -10.70 15.19 -3.25
N ALA A 148 -11.44 14.43 -2.44
CA ALA A 148 -12.84 14.72 -2.13
C ALA A 148 -13.10 16.11 -1.53
N PRO A 149 -12.26 16.65 -0.61
CA PRO A 149 -12.46 18.00 -0.08
C PRO A 149 -12.28 19.12 -1.11
N MET A 150 -11.49 18.85 -2.18
CA MET A 150 -11.14 19.85 -3.20
C MET A 150 -12.12 19.86 -4.39
N LEU A 151 -12.94 18.81 -4.54
CA LEU A 151 -13.81 18.62 -5.72
C LEU A 151 -15.24 18.33 -5.30
N LEU A 152 -16.14 19.30 -5.56
CA LEU A 152 -17.57 19.17 -5.29
C LEU A 152 -18.14 17.89 -5.94
N GLY A 153 -18.88 17.10 -5.16
CA GLY A 153 -19.51 15.87 -5.65
C GLY A 153 -18.65 14.60 -5.61
N LEU A 154 -17.35 14.73 -5.30
CA LEU A 154 -16.45 13.57 -5.24
C LEU A 154 -16.61 12.75 -3.95
N ALA A 155 -17.17 13.33 -2.90
CA ALA A 155 -17.34 12.70 -1.59
C ALA A 155 -18.09 11.36 -1.65
N PHE A 156 -19.19 11.28 -2.40
CA PHE A 156 -19.92 10.02 -2.56
C PHE A 156 -19.11 8.96 -3.31
N ILE A 157 -18.40 9.38 -4.36
CA ILE A 157 -17.57 8.47 -5.17
C ILE A 157 -16.40 7.93 -4.34
N SER A 158 -15.75 8.80 -3.53
CA SER A 158 -14.65 8.39 -2.65
C SER A 158 -15.12 7.40 -1.59
N HIS A 159 -16.29 7.62 -1.00
CA HIS A 159 -16.96 6.69 -0.08
C HIS A 159 -17.15 5.30 -0.71
N VAL A 160 -17.82 5.26 -1.86
CA VAL A 160 -18.06 4.00 -2.58
C VAL A 160 -16.76 3.29 -2.94
N ALA A 161 -15.76 4.04 -3.43
CA ALA A 161 -14.46 3.49 -3.78
C ALA A 161 -13.73 2.89 -2.56
N LEU A 162 -13.79 3.56 -1.40
CA LEU A 162 -13.17 3.09 -0.17
C LEU A 162 -13.84 1.78 0.32
N TRP A 163 -15.16 1.70 0.29
CA TRP A 163 -15.87 0.48 0.66
C TRP A 163 -15.59 -0.67 -0.32
N LEU A 164 -15.54 -0.41 -1.62
CA LEU A 164 -15.15 -1.42 -2.61
C LEU A 164 -13.72 -1.92 -2.38
N ALA A 165 -12.78 -1.01 -2.08
CA ALA A 165 -11.41 -1.37 -1.74
C ALA A 165 -11.34 -2.25 -0.50
N ALA A 166 -12.11 -1.93 0.53
CA ALA A 166 -12.17 -2.73 1.77
C ALA A 166 -12.76 -4.13 1.51
N ILE A 167 -13.89 -4.22 0.79
CA ILE A 167 -14.52 -5.51 0.45
C ILE A 167 -13.55 -6.40 -0.32
N LEU A 168 -12.89 -5.87 -1.36
CA LEU A 168 -11.88 -6.61 -2.12
C LEU A 168 -10.69 -7.03 -1.26
N THR A 169 -10.28 -6.14 -0.36
CA THR A 169 -9.17 -6.35 0.56
C THR A 169 -9.45 -7.47 1.55
N VAL A 170 -10.64 -7.47 2.17
CA VAL A 170 -11.08 -8.51 3.09
C VAL A 170 -11.29 -9.84 2.36
N TRP A 171 -11.94 -9.80 1.20
CA TRP A 171 -12.16 -11.01 0.39
C TRP A 171 -10.86 -11.71 0.01
N THR A 172 -9.91 -10.96 -0.55
CA THR A 172 -8.60 -11.53 -0.94
C THR A 172 -7.77 -11.96 0.26
N GLY A 173 -7.94 -11.31 1.41
CA GLY A 173 -7.34 -11.72 2.68
C GLY A 173 -7.91 -13.05 3.18
N TRP A 174 -9.23 -13.20 3.11
CA TRP A 174 -9.92 -14.43 3.47
C TRP A 174 -9.53 -15.61 2.56
N GLU A 175 -9.50 -15.41 1.23
CA GLU A 175 -9.02 -16.41 0.29
C GLU A 175 -7.60 -16.88 0.64
N TYR A 176 -6.71 -15.94 0.94
CA TYR A 176 -5.33 -16.24 1.33
C TYR A 176 -5.30 -17.04 2.64
N LEU A 177 -6.02 -16.60 3.67
CA LEU A 177 -6.10 -17.29 4.95
C LEU A 177 -6.65 -18.72 4.79
N ARG A 178 -7.72 -18.88 4.01
CA ARG A 178 -8.30 -20.19 3.74
C ARG A 178 -7.33 -21.14 3.03
N SER A 179 -6.57 -20.63 2.06
CA SER A 179 -5.58 -21.43 1.33
C SER A 179 -4.37 -21.82 2.18
N THR A 180 -4.04 -21.00 3.19
CA THR A 180 -2.91 -21.26 4.09
C THR A 180 -3.30 -22.06 5.34
N TRP A 181 -4.60 -22.14 5.66
CA TRP A 181 -5.12 -22.79 6.86
C TRP A 181 -4.61 -24.22 7.08
N PRO A 182 -4.54 -25.12 6.05
CA PRO A 182 -4.01 -26.47 6.23
C PRO A 182 -2.56 -26.51 6.73
N HIS A 183 -1.77 -25.48 6.38
CA HIS A 183 -0.38 -25.37 6.81
C HIS A 183 -0.20 -24.77 8.21
N LEU A 184 -1.27 -24.14 8.74
CA LEU A 184 -1.28 -23.56 10.09
C LEU A 184 -1.88 -24.51 11.11
N ALA A 185 -2.87 -25.31 10.71
CA ALA A 185 -3.63 -26.23 11.58
C ALA A 185 -3.04 -27.67 11.59
N GLY A 186 -2.02 -27.94 10.78
CA GLY A 186 -1.34 -29.25 10.79
C GLY A 186 -0.52 -29.45 12.07
N PRO A 187 -0.29 -30.72 12.47
CA PRO A 187 0.64 -31.00 13.57
C PRO A 187 2.01 -30.41 13.22
N GLU A 188 2.62 -29.75 14.20
CA GLU A 188 4.00 -29.25 14.08
C GLU A 188 4.90 -30.44 13.71
N LEU A 189 5.45 -30.41 12.49
CA LEU A 189 6.43 -31.38 12.01
C LEU A 189 7.81 -31.00 12.54
#